data_1613aba3b87254b0e093fa8659a2a1b7
#
_entry.id   1613aba3b87254b0e093fa8659a2a1b7
#
_cell.length_a   1.000
_cell.length_b   1.000
_cell.length_c   1.000
_cell.angle_alpha   90.00
_cell.angle_beta   90.00
_cell.angle_gamma   90.00
#
_symmetry.space_group_name_H-M   'P 1'
#
loop_
_entity.id
_entity.type
_entity.pdbx_description
1 polymer ?
#
loop_
_entity_poly.entity_id
_entity_poly.type
_entity_poly.pdbx_seq_one_letter_code
_entity_poly.pdbx_strand_id
1 'polypeptide(L)'
;EKLSFVPDEKLRVVFANILLNDQVMYKGEKITEAHGAMAGIPVAPFWANVYLAEVDQMFAERKVNYFRYSDDILILADSYEDLMDLQKILYKKLEELGLEINHEKEAVYAPHEKLEFLGFSFSDGVVDLSAHTVEKAKARIRRKAKALMRWQRKKGLTADKAAKGFIRSMNHKFYGTGADDEFTWSRWFFPNITTDQSLKEIDHYMQQYIRYIITGRHYKGNY
;
A
#
# COMPACT_ATOMS: atom_id res chain seq x y z
N GLU A 1 28.74 6.58 -5.53
CA GLU A 1 28.85 5.88 -6.82
C GLU A 1 27.48 5.68 -7.48
N LYS A 2 26.48 5.09 -6.78
CA LYS A 2 25.13 4.84 -7.32
C LYS A 2 24.32 6.10 -7.71
N LEU A 3 24.77 7.30 -7.39
CA LEU A 3 24.13 8.57 -7.77
C LEU A 3 24.80 9.26 -8.96
N SER A 4 25.77 8.62 -9.63
CA SER A 4 26.51 9.21 -10.76
C SER A 4 25.62 9.61 -11.95
N PHE A 5 24.48 8.97 -12.13
CA PHE A 5 23.50 9.26 -13.17
C PHE A 5 22.73 10.57 -12.95
N VAL A 6 22.76 11.15 -11.74
CA VAL A 6 22.16 12.46 -11.45
C VAL A 6 23.10 13.55 -12.01
N PRO A 7 22.70 14.32 -13.03
CA PRO A 7 23.60 15.24 -13.72
C PRO A 7 23.99 16.45 -12.87
N ASP A 8 23.10 16.91 -12.00
CA ASP A 8 23.33 18.07 -11.14
C ASP A 8 24.18 17.70 -9.93
N GLU A 9 25.40 18.26 -9.87
CA GLU A 9 26.34 18.00 -8.78
C GLU A 9 25.83 18.50 -7.42
N LYS A 10 25.14 19.64 -7.37
CA LYS A 10 24.59 20.17 -6.12
C LYS A 10 23.49 19.24 -5.58
N LEU A 11 22.67 18.70 -6.46
CA LEU A 11 21.63 17.74 -6.09
C LEU A 11 22.25 16.43 -5.59
N ARG A 12 23.33 15.94 -6.21
CA ARG A 12 24.07 14.77 -5.72
C ARG A 12 24.61 14.99 -4.30
N VAL A 13 25.19 16.17 -4.04
CA VAL A 13 25.69 16.52 -2.71
C VAL A 13 24.56 16.56 -1.68
N VAL A 14 23.41 17.16 -2.02
CA VAL A 14 22.23 17.17 -1.14
C VAL A 14 21.76 15.74 -0.84
N PHE A 15 21.62 14.89 -1.86
CA PHE A 15 21.24 13.49 -1.67
C PHE A 15 22.24 12.72 -0.80
N ALA A 16 23.53 12.90 -1.04
CA ALA A 16 24.56 12.26 -0.23
C ALA A 16 24.50 12.71 1.24
N ASN A 17 24.34 14.01 1.48
CA ASN A 17 24.24 14.54 2.85
C ASN A 17 23.00 14.01 3.60
N ILE A 18 21.88 13.84 2.91
CA ILE A 18 20.68 13.28 3.54
C ILE A 18 20.89 11.78 3.87
N LEU A 19 21.55 11.02 2.98
CA LEU A 19 21.88 9.60 3.23
C LEU A 19 22.91 9.42 4.35
N LEU A 20 23.88 10.32 4.46
CA LEU A 20 24.94 10.26 5.47
C LEU A 20 24.49 10.81 6.83
N ASN A 21 23.30 11.40 6.92
CA ASN A 21 22.77 11.85 8.20
C ASN A 21 22.21 10.65 8.97
N ASP A 22 23.02 10.16 9.89
CA ASP A 22 22.72 9.01 10.76
C ASP A 22 21.93 9.38 12.04
N GLN A 23 21.61 10.69 12.22
CA GLN A 23 20.91 11.15 13.41
C GLN A 23 19.41 11.11 13.26
N VAL A 24 18.75 10.35 14.11
CA VAL A 24 17.29 10.22 14.16
C VAL A 24 16.73 10.60 15.53
N MET A 25 15.51 11.13 15.54
CA MET A 25 14.77 11.38 16.78
C MET A 25 13.91 10.17 17.11
N TYR A 26 14.22 9.47 18.19
CA TYR A 26 13.42 8.35 18.69
C TYR A 26 12.96 8.62 20.13
N LYS A 27 11.65 8.63 20.35
CA LYS A 27 11.03 8.92 21.67
C LYS A 27 11.49 10.22 22.31
N GLY A 28 11.83 11.24 21.51
CA GLY A 28 12.29 12.54 21.98
C GLY A 28 13.80 12.66 22.24
N GLU A 29 14.55 11.59 22.03
CA GLU A 29 16.01 11.56 22.14
C GLU A 29 16.66 11.46 20.75
N LYS A 30 17.83 12.08 20.57
CA LYS A 30 18.66 11.88 19.39
C LYS A 30 19.45 10.59 19.55
N ILE A 31 19.25 9.68 18.61
CA ILE A 31 20.05 8.46 18.50
C ILE A 31 20.77 8.43 17.16
N THR A 32 21.87 7.69 17.09
CA THR A 32 22.60 7.43 15.85
C THR A 32 22.14 6.09 15.29
N GLU A 33 21.66 6.10 14.04
CA GLU A 33 21.28 4.90 13.29
C GLU A 33 22.06 4.87 11.99
N ALA A 34 23.02 3.96 11.91
CA ALA A 34 23.96 3.91 10.78
C ALA A 34 23.48 3.02 9.61
N HIS A 35 22.35 2.32 9.76
CA HIS A 35 21.88 1.36 8.78
C HIS A 35 20.51 1.75 8.19
N GLY A 36 20.37 1.55 6.88
CA GLY A 36 19.14 1.74 6.15
C GLY A 36 18.86 3.21 5.78
N ALA A 37 17.73 3.42 5.10
CA ALA A 37 17.22 4.75 4.79
C ALA A 37 16.12 5.13 5.77
N MET A 38 16.14 6.38 6.24
CA MET A 38 15.13 6.88 7.19
C MET A 38 13.72 6.78 6.57
N ALA A 39 12.86 6.00 7.20
CA ALA A 39 11.47 5.87 6.78
C ALA A 39 10.73 7.22 6.93
N GLY A 40 9.90 7.56 5.92
CA GLY A 40 9.04 8.74 5.96
C GLY A 40 9.64 10.02 5.38
N ILE A 41 10.90 10.03 4.95
CA ILE A 41 11.43 11.15 4.16
C ILE A 41 11.02 11.02 2.69
N PRO A 42 10.71 12.15 2.00
CA PRO A 42 10.17 12.12 0.63
C PRO A 42 11.08 11.44 -0.41
N VAL A 43 12.41 11.44 -0.18
CA VAL A 43 13.38 10.85 -1.10
C VAL A 43 13.70 9.38 -0.83
N ALA A 44 13.21 8.78 0.26
CA ALA A 44 13.48 7.37 0.58
C ALA A 44 13.01 6.39 -0.53
N PRO A 45 11.84 6.55 -1.15
CA PRO A 45 11.43 5.70 -2.28
C PRO A 45 12.37 5.82 -3.48
N PHE A 46 12.90 7.00 -3.76
CA PHE A 46 13.88 7.20 -4.82
C PHE A 46 15.16 6.39 -4.54
N TRP A 47 15.69 6.46 -3.32
CA TRP A 47 16.90 5.71 -2.97
C TRP A 47 16.68 4.21 -2.97
N ALA A 48 15.53 3.75 -2.49
CA ALA A 48 15.18 2.33 -2.57
C ALA A 48 15.18 1.84 -4.03
N ASN A 49 14.62 2.63 -4.96
CA ASN A 49 14.64 2.32 -6.38
C ASN A 49 16.05 2.33 -6.96
N VAL A 50 16.89 3.30 -6.61
CA VAL A 50 18.30 3.34 -7.04
C VAL A 50 19.09 2.16 -6.48
N TYR A 51 18.82 1.78 -5.24
CA TYR A 51 19.52 0.69 -4.58
C TYR A 51 19.19 -0.66 -5.21
N LEU A 52 17.93 -0.89 -5.57
CA LEU A 52 17.44 -2.11 -6.18
C LEU A 52 17.52 -2.13 -7.72
N ALA A 53 18.00 -1.07 -8.36
CA ALA A 53 18.09 -0.98 -9.82
C ALA A 53 18.89 -2.12 -10.47
N GLU A 54 19.91 -2.61 -9.78
CA GLU A 54 20.71 -3.76 -10.26
C GLU A 54 19.88 -5.06 -10.27
N VAL A 55 18.96 -5.24 -9.32
CA VAL A 55 18.02 -6.38 -9.30
C VAL A 55 17.06 -6.26 -10.47
N ASP A 56 16.48 -5.08 -10.67
CA ASP A 56 15.54 -4.81 -11.77
C ASP A 56 16.20 -5.08 -13.14
N GLN A 57 17.43 -4.57 -13.32
CA GLN A 57 18.19 -4.76 -14.56
C GLN A 57 18.52 -6.26 -14.79
N MET A 58 18.94 -6.96 -13.76
CA MET A 58 19.28 -8.38 -13.85
C MET A 58 18.10 -9.22 -14.34
N PHE A 59 16.87 -8.95 -13.86
CA PHE A 59 15.67 -9.67 -14.29
C PHE A 59 15.18 -9.20 -15.67
N ALA A 60 15.32 -7.90 -15.99
CA ALA A 60 15.00 -7.38 -17.31
C ALA A 60 15.88 -8.00 -18.41
N GLU A 61 17.20 -8.14 -18.19
CA GLU A 61 18.12 -8.79 -19.13
C GLU A 61 17.78 -10.26 -19.36
N ARG A 62 17.26 -10.96 -18.34
CA ARG A 62 16.80 -12.35 -18.43
C ARG A 62 15.42 -12.49 -19.09
N LYS A 63 14.72 -11.38 -19.37
CA LYS A 63 13.36 -11.36 -19.90
C LYS A 63 12.34 -12.13 -19.05
N VAL A 64 12.53 -12.11 -17.73
CA VAL A 64 11.62 -12.71 -16.76
C VAL A 64 10.44 -11.79 -16.52
N ASN A 65 9.28 -12.35 -16.29
CA ASN A 65 8.10 -11.60 -15.83
C ASN A 65 8.28 -11.20 -14.34
N TYR A 66 9.00 -10.11 -14.14
CA TYR A 66 9.37 -9.54 -12.85
C TYR A 66 8.70 -8.19 -12.68
N PHE A 67 8.09 -7.99 -11.53
CA PHE A 67 7.40 -6.75 -11.17
C PHE A 67 7.82 -6.34 -9.77
N ARG A 68 8.16 -5.08 -9.59
CA ARG A 68 8.49 -4.53 -8.28
C ARG A 68 7.81 -3.20 -8.01
N TYR A 69 7.29 -3.06 -6.82
CA TYR A 69 6.79 -1.81 -6.29
C TYR A 69 7.39 -1.58 -4.91
N SER A 70 8.36 -0.67 -4.80
CA SER A 70 9.16 -0.46 -3.58
C SER A 70 9.88 -1.76 -3.15
N ASP A 71 9.50 -2.34 -2.04
CA ASP A 71 9.98 -3.59 -1.46
C ASP A 71 9.15 -4.82 -1.85
N ASP A 72 7.96 -4.62 -2.41
CA ASP A 72 7.09 -5.72 -2.86
C ASP A 72 7.56 -6.21 -4.24
N ILE A 73 7.89 -7.51 -4.35
CA ILE A 73 8.35 -8.16 -5.57
C ILE A 73 7.40 -9.29 -5.96
N LEU A 74 7.07 -9.38 -7.24
CA LEU A 74 6.31 -10.47 -7.86
C LEU A 74 7.11 -11.02 -9.04
N ILE A 75 7.30 -12.34 -9.09
CA ILE A 75 7.91 -13.07 -10.19
C ILE A 75 6.93 -14.12 -10.70
N LEU A 76 6.73 -14.16 -12.02
CA LEU A 76 5.94 -15.18 -12.68
C LEU A 76 6.87 -16.05 -13.53
N ALA A 77 6.73 -17.37 -13.44
CA ALA A 77 7.49 -18.36 -14.18
C ALA A 77 6.58 -19.41 -14.82
N ASP A 78 7.04 -20.07 -15.85
CA ASP A 78 6.28 -21.07 -16.58
C ASP A 78 6.25 -22.44 -15.85
N SER A 79 7.19 -22.67 -14.95
CA SER A 79 7.26 -23.89 -14.13
C SER A 79 7.66 -23.58 -12.68
N TYR A 80 7.36 -24.52 -11.78
CA TYR A 80 7.80 -24.42 -10.39
C TYR A 80 9.33 -24.49 -10.27
N GLU A 81 9.98 -25.28 -11.11
CA GLU A 81 11.44 -25.43 -11.11
C GLU A 81 12.12 -24.10 -11.52
N ASP A 82 11.65 -23.49 -12.59
CA ASP A 82 12.12 -22.15 -13.03
C ASP A 82 11.89 -21.10 -11.94
N LEU A 83 10.74 -21.13 -11.27
CA LEU A 83 10.44 -20.20 -10.18
C LEU A 83 11.43 -20.35 -9.02
N MET A 84 11.74 -21.58 -8.63
CA MET A 84 12.70 -21.84 -7.55
C MET A 84 14.13 -21.40 -7.93
N ASP A 85 14.52 -21.52 -9.17
CA ASP A 85 15.84 -21.05 -9.63
C ASP A 85 15.89 -19.51 -9.69
N LEU A 86 14.81 -18.85 -10.13
CA LEU A 86 14.70 -17.39 -10.08
C LEU A 86 14.71 -16.87 -8.64
N GLN A 87 14.06 -17.57 -7.73
CA GLN A 87 14.07 -17.25 -6.30
C GLN A 87 15.49 -17.30 -5.73
N LYS A 88 16.25 -18.37 -6.02
CA LYS A 88 17.67 -18.49 -5.59
C LYS A 88 18.50 -17.33 -6.12
N ILE A 89 18.29 -16.95 -7.39
CA ILE A 89 19.00 -15.83 -8.03
C ILE A 89 18.66 -14.52 -7.31
N LEU A 90 17.38 -14.29 -7.03
CA LEU A 90 16.91 -13.11 -6.28
C LEU A 90 17.56 -13.06 -4.89
N TYR A 91 17.50 -14.16 -4.14
CA TYR A 91 18.04 -14.24 -2.78
C TYR A 91 19.53 -13.93 -2.74
N LYS A 92 20.29 -14.55 -3.62
CA LYS A 92 21.73 -14.30 -3.73
C LYS A 92 22.00 -12.81 -4.01
N LYS A 93 21.24 -12.20 -4.92
CA LYS A 93 21.42 -10.77 -5.25
C LYS A 93 21.03 -9.84 -4.10
N LEU A 94 19.99 -10.15 -3.36
CA LEU A 94 19.61 -9.37 -2.18
C LEU A 94 20.62 -9.52 -1.04
N GLU A 95 21.17 -10.71 -0.82
CA GLU A 95 22.26 -10.96 0.13
C GLU A 95 23.52 -10.16 -0.23
N GLU A 96 23.91 -10.14 -1.50
CA GLU A 96 25.02 -9.31 -2.01
C GLU A 96 24.80 -7.80 -1.74
N LEU A 97 23.55 -7.37 -1.72
CA LEU A 97 23.15 -6.00 -1.38
C LEU A 97 23.00 -5.77 0.14
N GLY A 98 23.20 -6.78 0.98
CA GLY A 98 23.00 -6.70 2.43
C GLY A 98 21.53 -6.52 2.83
N LEU A 99 20.60 -7.02 2.01
CA LEU A 99 19.16 -6.98 2.29
C LEU A 99 18.66 -8.34 2.79
N GLU A 100 17.78 -8.29 3.79
CA GLU A 100 17.13 -9.46 4.36
C GLU A 100 15.73 -9.64 3.81
N ILE A 101 15.34 -10.89 3.57
CA ILE A 101 14.00 -11.25 3.12
C ILE A 101 13.12 -11.55 4.32
N ASN A 102 11.91 -11.01 4.33
CA ASN A 102 10.91 -11.39 5.32
C ASN A 102 10.16 -12.64 4.83
N HIS A 103 10.65 -13.81 5.20
CA HIS A 103 10.08 -15.11 4.82
C HIS A 103 8.65 -15.32 5.31
N GLU A 104 8.18 -14.60 6.35
CA GLU A 104 6.79 -14.69 6.79
C GLU A 104 5.79 -14.06 5.80
N LYS A 105 6.28 -13.17 4.92
CA LYS A 105 5.48 -12.51 3.89
C LYS A 105 5.65 -13.14 2.51
N GLU A 106 6.54 -14.09 2.40
CA GLU A 106 6.80 -14.79 1.16
C GLU A 106 5.74 -15.84 0.89
N ALA A 107 5.27 -15.92 -0.35
CA ALA A 107 4.31 -16.93 -0.76
C ALA A 107 4.60 -17.39 -2.19
N VAL A 108 4.42 -18.68 -2.43
CA VAL A 108 4.45 -19.29 -3.75
C VAL A 108 3.04 -19.77 -4.08
N TYR A 109 2.55 -19.39 -5.25
CA TYR A 109 1.21 -19.70 -5.72
C TYR A 109 1.30 -20.67 -6.90
N ALA A 110 0.48 -21.73 -6.87
CA ALA A 110 0.29 -22.59 -8.01
C ALA A 110 -0.63 -21.94 -9.08
N PRO A 111 -0.62 -22.41 -10.34
CA PRO A 111 -1.60 -21.97 -11.33
C PRO A 111 -3.03 -22.06 -10.79
N HIS A 112 -3.85 -21.05 -11.07
CA HIS A 112 -5.24 -20.91 -10.60
C HIS A 112 -5.45 -20.65 -9.11
N GLU A 113 -4.39 -20.60 -8.31
CA GLU A 113 -4.49 -20.10 -6.95
C GLU A 113 -4.71 -18.58 -6.92
N LYS A 114 -5.44 -18.14 -5.91
CA LYS A 114 -5.69 -16.71 -5.68
C LYS A 114 -4.43 -16.02 -5.22
N LEU A 115 -3.85 -15.20 -6.08
CA LEU A 115 -2.71 -14.34 -5.79
C LEU A 115 -3.17 -12.99 -5.23
N GLU A 116 -2.50 -12.46 -4.21
CA GLU A 116 -2.69 -11.09 -3.74
C GLU A 116 -1.41 -10.28 -3.93
N PHE A 117 -1.52 -9.11 -4.61
CA PHE A 117 -0.40 -8.20 -4.83
C PHE A 117 -0.89 -6.74 -4.88
N LEU A 118 -0.19 -5.83 -4.22
CA LEU A 118 -0.46 -4.38 -4.17
C LEU A 118 -1.91 -4.00 -3.78
N GLY A 119 -2.53 -4.83 -2.95
CA GLY A 119 -3.90 -4.59 -2.50
C GLY A 119 -4.98 -5.13 -3.42
N PHE A 120 -4.61 -5.80 -4.50
CA PHE A 120 -5.50 -6.53 -5.39
C PHE A 120 -5.44 -8.03 -5.14
N SER A 121 -6.46 -8.73 -5.56
CA SER A 121 -6.49 -10.20 -5.69
C SER A 121 -6.74 -10.57 -7.15
N PHE A 122 -6.04 -11.60 -7.60
CA PHE A 122 -6.08 -12.13 -8.95
C PHE A 122 -6.47 -13.58 -8.89
N SER A 123 -7.50 -14.00 -9.62
CA SER A 123 -7.95 -15.39 -9.72
C SER A 123 -8.69 -15.59 -11.03
N ASP A 124 -8.25 -16.54 -11.85
CA ASP A 124 -8.91 -16.95 -13.09
C ASP A 124 -9.35 -15.80 -14.01
N GLY A 125 -8.47 -14.82 -14.19
CA GLY A 125 -8.75 -13.65 -15.02
C GLY A 125 -9.62 -12.57 -14.36
N VAL A 126 -10.04 -12.79 -13.12
CA VAL A 126 -10.77 -11.80 -12.32
C VAL A 126 -9.79 -11.02 -11.44
N VAL A 127 -9.90 -9.71 -11.48
CA VAL A 127 -9.17 -8.79 -10.58
C VAL A 127 -10.17 -8.12 -9.65
N ASP A 128 -9.96 -8.27 -8.34
CA ASP A 128 -10.75 -7.62 -7.29
C ASP A 128 -9.83 -7.03 -6.21
N LEU A 129 -10.39 -6.42 -5.20
CA LEU A 129 -9.63 -5.98 -4.03
C LEU A 129 -9.18 -7.19 -3.19
N SER A 130 -7.98 -7.11 -2.62
CA SER A 130 -7.53 -8.11 -1.67
C SER A 130 -8.38 -8.08 -0.39
N ALA A 131 -8.49 -9.23 0.30
CA ALA A 131 -9.19 -9.31 1.58
C ALA A 131 -8.66 -8.29 2.59
N HIS A 132 -7.34 -8.10 2.62
CA HIS A 132 -6.70 -7.12 3.47
C HIS A 132 -7.11 -5.66 3.14
N THR A 133 -7.24 -5.31 1.85
CA THR A 133 -7.71 -4.00 1.41
C THR A 133 -9.15 -3.75 1.85
N VAL A 134 -10.02 -4.74 1.69
CA VAL A 134 -11.42 -4.67 2.13
C VAL A 134 -11.50 -4.46 3.64
N GLU A 135 -10.76 -5.24 4.43
CA GLU A 135 -10.75 -5.10 5.89
C GLU A 135 -10.15 -3.76 6.36
N LYS A 136 -9.12 -3.26 5.71
CA LYS A 136 -8.59 -1.89 5.97
C LYS A 136 -9.65 -0.82 5.68
N ALA A 137 -10.41 -0.95 4.59
CA ALA A 137 -11.50 -0.04 4.25
C ALA A 137 -12.60 -0.07 5.33
N LYS A 138 -13.08 -1.25 5.70
CA LYS A 138 -14.07 -1.44 6.78
C LYS A 138 -13.60 -0.86 8.11
N ALA A 139 -12.33 -1.11 8.47
CA ALA A 139 -11.75 -0.56 9.70
C ALA A 139 -11.71 0.99 9.68
N ARG A 140 -11.42 1.60 8.53
CA ARG A 140 -11.44 3.06 8.34
C ARG A 140 -12.86 3.61 8.45
N ILE A 141 -13.83 3.00 7.78
CA ILE A 141 -15.27 3.33 7.85
C ILE A 141 -15.71 3.33 9.31
N ARG A 142 -15.45 2.25 10.04
CA ARG A 142 -15.78 2.10 11.47
C ARG A 142 -15.16 3.20 12.33
N ARG A 143 -13.85 3.47 12.16
CA ARG A 143 -13.16 4.51 12.93
C ARG A 143 -13.74 5.89 12.67
N LYS A 144 -14.02 6.23 11.40
CA LYS A 144 -14.58 7.53 11.01
C LYS A 144 -16.01 7.71 11.54
N ALA A 145 -16.85 6.70 11.42
CA ALA A 145 -18.22 6.73 11.97
C ALA A 145 -18.20 6.96 13.49
N LYS A 146 -17.41 6.18 14.24
CA LYS A 146 -17.27 6.36 15.69
C LYS A 146 -16.73 7.75 16.07
N ALA A 147 -15.78 8.29 15.31
CA ALA A 147 -15.24 9.63 15.55
C ALA A 147 -16.31 10.72 15.36
N LEU A 148 -17.13 10.62 14.30
CA LEU A 148 -18.21 11.57 14.05
C LEU A 148 -19.34 11.46 15.06
N MET A 149 -19.68 10.27 15.53
CA MET A 149 -20.66 10.10 16.61
C MET A 149 -20.18 10.72 17.93
N ARG A 150 -18.87 10.56 18.28
CA ARG A 150 -18.30 11.25 19.44
C ARG A 150 -18.34 12.77 19.28
N TRP A 151 -18.02 13.28 18.10
CA TRP A 151 -18.07 14.69 17.79
C TRP A 151 -19.50 15.25 17.85
N GLN A 152 -20.47 14.51 17.31
CA GLN A 152 -21.91 14.82 17.40
C GLN A 152 -22.34 15.00 18.84
N ARG A 153 -22.04 14.04 19.71
CA ARG A 153 -22.39 14.10 21.15
C ARG A 153 -21.71 15.28 21.85
N LYS A 154 -20.41 15.49 21.60
CA LYS A 154 -19.65 16.58 22.23
C LYS A 154 -20.16 17.96 21.83
N LYS A 155 -20.68 18.12 20.60
CA LYS A 155 -21.13 19.41 20.06
C LYS A 155 -22.66 19.58 20.05
N GLY A 156 -23.42 18.60 20.52
CA GLY A 156 -24.90 18.67 20.50
C GLY A 156 -25.49 18.72 19.10
N LEU A 157 -24.83 18.09 18.11
CA LEU A 157 -25.26 18.14 16.72
C LEU A 157 -26.32 17.08 16.41
N THR A 158 -27.12 17.31 15.37
CA THR A 158 -28.09 16.31 14.90
C THR A 158 -27.41 15.11 14.28
N ALA A 159 -28.07 13.94 14.31
CA ALA A 159 -27.61 12.71 13.68
C ALA A 159 -27.45 12.89 12.16
N ASP A 160 -28.37 13.62 11.52
CA ASP A 160 -28.30 13.97 10.10
C ASP A 160 -27.00 14.71 9.74
N LYS A 161 -26.61 15.71 10.55
CA LYS A 161 -25.36 16.44 10.35
C LYS A 161 -24.12 15.56 10.47
N ALA A 162 -24.13 14.62 11.40
CA ALA A 162 -23.06 13.64 11.54
C ALA A 162 -23.01 12.65 10.36
N ALA A 163 -24.16 12.15 9.89
CA ALA A 163 -24.25 11.28 8.72
C ALA A 163 -23.78 11.98 7.44
N LYS A 164 -24.20 13.23 7.19
CA LYS A 164 -23.71 14.04 6.06
C LYS A 164 -22.20 14.25 6.12
N GLY A 165 -21.64 14.50 7.31
CA GLY A 165 -20.19 14.62 7.51
C GLY A 165 -19.45 13.30 7.24
N PHE A 166 -20.06 12.18 7.59
CA PHE A 166 -19.53 10.85 7.28
C PHE A 166 -19.51 10.60 5.77
N ILE A 167 -20.62 10.78 5.08
CA ILE A 167 -20.74 10.60 3.62
C ILE A 167 -19.73 11.48 2.89
N ARG A 168 -19.65 12.78 3.24
CA ARG A 168 -18.67 13.69 2.64
C ARG A 168 -17.23 13.21 2.81
N SER A 169 -16.90 12.72 4.01
CA SER A 169 -15.55 12.21 4.29
C SER A 169 -15.23 10.92 3.55
N MET A 170 -16.21 10.05 3.31
CA MET A 170 -16.03 8.83 2.51
C MET A 170 -15.92 9.17 1.02
N ASN A 171 -16.78 10.05 0.52
CA ASN A 171 -16.72 10.52 -0.88
C ASN A 171 -15.35 11.15 -1.19
N HIS A 172 -14.84 12.00 -0.29
CA HIS A 172 -13.49 12.55 -0.45
C HIS A 172 -12.43 11.47 -0.53
N LYS A 173 -12.52 10.40 0.26
CA LYS A 173 -11.56 9.30 0.23
C LYS A 173 -11.67 8.44 -1.03
N PHE A 174 -12.89 8.19 -1.50
CA PHE A 174 -13.11 7.33 -2.67
C PHE A 174 -12.90 8.08 -3.99
N TYR A 175 -13.33 9.33 -4.07
CA TYR A 175 -13.36 10.08 -5.33
C TYR A 175 -12.45 11.31 -5.36
N GLY A 176 -11.94 11.77 -4.20
CA GLY A 176 -11.19 13.01 -4.09
C GLY A 176 -12.07 14.26 -4.10
N THR A 177 -11.42 15.42 -4.12
CA THR A 177 -12.06 16.74 -4.19
C THR A 177 -11.65 17.53 -5.43
N GLY A 178 -10.66 17.09 -6.19
CA GLY A 178 -10.13 17.82 -7.34
C GLY A 178 -9.20 16.99 -8.23
N ALA A 179 -8.68 17.66 -9.26
CA ALA A 179 -7.81 17.02 -10.26
C ALA A 179 -6.47 16.54 -9.68
N ASP A 180 -6.01 17.16 -8.58
CA ASP A 180 -4.69 16.91 -7.99
C ASP A 180 -4.68 15.80 -6.90
N ASP A 181 -5.83 15.20 -6.60
CA ASP A 181 -5.94 14.10 -5.63
C ASP A 181 -5.44 12.77 -6.22
N GLU A 182 -4.15 12.57 -6.29
CA GLU A 182 -3.49 11.43 -6.96
C GLU A 182 -3.82 10.05 -6.35
N PHE A 183 -4.07 9.98 -5.04
CA PHE A 183 -4.22 8.71 -4.30
C PHE A 183 -5.66 8.42 -3.87
N THR A 184 -6.62 8.58 -4.74
CA THR A 184 -8.01 8.19 -4.49
C THR A 184 -8.31 6.78 -4.99
N TRP A 185 -9.36 6.16 -4.42
CA TRP A 185 -9.78 4.83 -4.86
C TRP A 185 -10.25 4.83 -6.31
N SER A 186 -10.91 5.90 -6.75
CA SER A 186 -11.36 6.05 -8.13
C SER A 186 -10.22 6.09 -9.15
N ARG A 187 -9.01 6.45 -8.73
CA ARG A 187 -7.83 6.46 -9.60
C ARG A 187 -6.95 5.23 -9.47
N TRP A 188 -6.87 4.67 -8.26
CA TRP A 188 -5.98 3.54 -7.99
C TRP A 188 -6.66 2.18 -8.15
N PHE A 189 -7.82 1.99 -7.53
CA PHE A 189 -8.48 0.68 -7.50
C PHE A 189 -9.52 0.50 -8.60
N PHE A 190 -10.44 1.45 -8.77
CA PHE A 190 -11.58 1.26 -9.66
C PHE A 190 -11.23 0.97 -11.12
N PRO A 191 -10.19 1.59 -11.73
CA PRO A 191 -9.83 1.30 -13.12
C PRO A 191 -9.20 -0.08 -13.31
N ASN A 192 -8.72 -0.71 -12.24
CA ASN A 192 -7.92 -1.93 -12.30
C ASN A 192 -8.68 -3.19 -11.88
N ILE A 193 -9.88 -3.07 -11.34
CA ILE A 193 -10.73 -4.21 -10.97
C ILE A 193 -11.67 -4.57 -12.12
N THR A 194 -11.93 -5.87 -12.29
CA THR A 194 -12.84 -6.42 -13.31
C THR A 194 -14.19 -6.85 -12.74
N THR A 195 -14.36 -6.75 -11.41
CA THR A 195 -15.60 -7.07 -10.69
C THR A 195 -15.89 -6.02 -9.63
N ASP A 196 -17.15 -5.86 -9.25
CA ASP A 196 -17.57 -4.92 -8.23
C ASP A 196 -17.95 -5.59 -6.89
N GLN A 197 -17.62 -6.87 -6.72
CA GLN A 197 -18.03 -7.65 -5.56
C GLN A 197 -17.53 -7.05 -4.24
N SER A 198 -16.22 -6.79 -4.15
CA SER A 198 -15.63 -6.16 -2.97
C SER A 198 -16.11 -4.72 -2.75
N LEU A 199 -16.39 -3.98 -3.82
CA LEU A 199 -16.95 -2.64 -3.71
C LEU A 199 -18.38 -2.66 -3.14
N LYS A 200 -19.21 -3.62 -3.57
CA LYS A 200 -20.56 -3.82 -3.02
C LYS A 200 -20.51 -4.18 -1.54
N GLU A 201 -19.55 -5.00 -1.13
CA GLU A 201 -19.34 -5.36 0.27
C GLU A 201 -18.97 -4.14 1.12
N ILE A 202 -18.06 -3.29 0.63
CA ILE A 202 -17.66 -2.05 1.29
C ILE A 202 -18.83 -1.06 1.36
N ASP A 203 -19.58 -0.88 0.26
CA ASP A 203 -20.75 0.01 0.20
C ASP A 203 -21.83 -0.43 1.19
N HIS A 204 -22.12 -1.73 1.22
CA HIS A 204 -23.06 -2.30 2.18
C HIS A 204 -22.63 -2.02 3.64
N TYR A 205 -21.35 -2.19 3.93
CA TYR A 205 -20.78 -1.87 5.23
C TYR A 205 -20.90 -0.36 5.58
N MET A 206 -20.69 0.52 4.60
CA MET A 206 -20.93 1.96 4.78
C MET A 206 -22.38 2.28 5.09
N GLN A 207 -23.33 1.69 4.37
CA GLN A 207 -24.77 1.87 4.61
C GLN A 207 -25.17 1.44 6.02
N GLN A 208 -24.61 0.35 6.54
CA GLN A 208 -24.83 -0.08 7.93
C GLN A 208 -24.35 0.99 8.92
N TYR A 209 -23.20 1.62 8.68
CA TYR A 209 -22.69 2.67 9.55
C TYR A 209 -23.45 4.00 9.41
N ILE A 210 -23.98 4.34 8.23
CA ILE A 210 -24.90 5.48 8.07
C ILE A 210 -26.15 5.25 8.93
N ARG A 211 -26.78 4.08 8.84
CA ARG A 211 -27.92 3.73 9.69
C ARG A 211 -27.57 3.80 11.18
N TYR A 212 -26.39 3.27 11.56
CA TYR A 212 -25.92 3.34 12.94
C TYR A 212 -25.73 4.77 13.45
N ILE A 213 -25.17 5.66 12.64
CA ILE A 213 -25.04 7.09 12.98
C ILE A 213 -26.40 7.73 13.20
N ILE A 214 -27.40 7.42 12.36
CA ILE A 214 -28.74 8.03 12.40
C ILE A 214 -29.55 7.46 13.56
N THR A 215 -29.55 6.15 13.77
CA THR A 215 -30.46 5.46 14.70
C THR A 215 -29.83 5.13 16.05
N GLY A 216 -28.51 5.17 16.16
CA GLY A 216 -27.75 4.71 17.34
C GLY A 216 -27.75 3.19 17.53
N ARG A 217 -28.32 2.41 16.61
CA ARG A 217 -28.45 0.95 16.69
C ARG A 217 -27.67 0.26 15.58
N HIS A 218 -26.89 -0.75 15.95
CA HIS A 218 -26.31 -1.66 14.95
C HIS A 218 -27.40 -2.56 14.39
N TYR A 219 -27.43 -2.69 13.07
CA TYR A 219 -28.26 -3.68 12.42
C TYR A 219 -27.69 -5.08 12.67
N LYS A 220 -28.51 -5.99 13.17
CA LYS A 220 -28.14 -7.40 13.44
C LYS A 220 -28.76 -8.37 12.40
N GLY A 221 -29.00 -7.91 11.19
CA GLY A 221 -29.49 -8.80 10.13
C GLY A 221 -28.35 -9.63 9.56
N ASN A 222 -28.49 -10.95 9.53
CA ASN A 222 -27.69 -11.81 8.69
C ASN A 222 -28.13 -11.59 7.23
N TYR A 223 -27.19 -11.37 6.33
CA TYR A 223 -27.38 -11.43 4.89
C TYR A 223 -26.73 -12.68 4.36
#